data_aa13d2128224a2c18f03899a14220909
#
_entry.id   aa13d2128224a2c18f03899a14220909
#
_cell.length_a   1.000
_cell.length_b   1.000
_cell.length_c   1.000
_cell.angle_alpha   90.00
_cell.angle_beta   90.00
_cell.angle_gamma   90.00
#
_symmetry.space_group_name_H-M   'P 1'
#
loop_
_entity.id
_entity.type
_entity.pdbx_description
1 polymer ?
#
loop_
_entity_poly.entity_id
_entity_poly.type
_entity_poly.pdbx_seq_one_letter_code
_entity_poly.pdbx_strand_id
1 'polypeptide(L)'
;DNLPEESLWRDVCRAHARIDAKREEILPTTELELLTAEERSQVEALPDTFVDKFVAWGKSRGDAAWQYFEAGGFTILSAMLSGVVKLPTSFGTMTPNLWFMILADTTLTRKSTAMDMAMDMVLEIDPDCVLATDGSLEGLLQALAGRPTKPGIFWRDEFSGLLEMIKKKDYLAGMVETLTKLYDGKYQKRVLRKEVIEIRDPVLIMFCGGIRSRILGQIDMENITSGFIPRFIFIEAESDIAMYRPIGPMTTAQDDVRKDLMAQLIRLREHYTSQMTIHIGDQEVQTNKTFEASLTSEAWDRYNKFEQQMVNFGVESGTPEIYTPTLDRLSKSTLKAAVLLAASQTTSKVEVDLPTMLQAIKYAESWAPFSLDVVANAGKTGSEKQLDIIYKTIQRSTEGVLRSRVMQNYHLTAREADWILQTLDQRGLIRRVKDGKTERLFATYVRS
;
A
#
# COMPACT_ATOMS: atom_id res chain seq x y z
N ASP A 1 4.72 -45.14 20.87
CA ASP A 1 3.37 -44.99 20.33
C ASP A 1 3.50 -44.37 18.91
N ASN A 2 3.65 -45.27 17.95
CA ASN A 2 3.74 -44.92 16.53
C ASN A 2 2.29 -44.74 16.00
N LEU A 3 1.80 -43.51 15.98
CA LEU A 3 0.67 -43.19 15.14
C LEU A 3 1.16 -43.22 13.68
N PRO A 4 0.41 -43.82 12.73
CA PRO A 4 0.80 -43.85 11.34
C PRO A 4 0.98 -42.41 10.83
N GLU A 5 2.06 -42.15 10.06
CA GLU A 5 2.34 -40.81 9.47
C GLU A 5 1.13 -40.18 8.76
N GLU A 6 0.27 -40.99 8.15
CA GLU A 6 -1.00 -40.57 7.55
C GLU A 6 -1.99 -39.93 8.55
N SER A 7 -2.01 -40.36 9.81
CA SER A 7 -2.95 -39.81 10.79
C SER A 7 -2.47 -38.46 11.30
N LEU A 8 -1.16 -38.31 11.51
CA LEU A 8 -0.54 -37.03 11.89
C LEU A 8 -0.71 -35.98 10.78
N TRP A 9 -0.50 -36.39 9.55
CA TRP A 9 -0.69 -35.54 8.38
C TRP A 9 -2.16 -35.09 8.21
N ARG A 10 -3.12 -35.97 8.46
CA ARG A 10 -4.55 -35.62 8.48
C ARG A 10 -4.91 -34.63 9.59
N ASP A 11 -4.30 -34.75 10.75
CA ASP A 11 -4.57 -33.85 11.88
C ASP A 11 -3.92 -32.48 11.66
N VAL A 12 -2.72 -32.42 11.07
CA VAL A 12 -2.09 -31.17 10.60
C VAL A 12 -2.94 -30.50 9.51
N CYS A 13 -3.43 -31.27 8.53
CA CYS A 13 -4.32 -30.74 7.50
C CYS A 13 -5.66 -30.24 8.07
N ARG A 14 -6.23 -30.92 9.09
CA ARG A 14 -7.44 -30.48 9.80
C ARG A 14 -7.19 -29.23 10.65
N ALA A 15 -6.03 -29.11 11.28
CA ALA A 15 -5.64 -27.91 12.03
C ALA A 15 -5.47 -26.72 11.09
N HIS A 16 -4.77 -26.90 9.96
CA HIS A 16 -4.66 -25.87 8.92
C HIS A 16 -6.02 -25.49 8.35
N ALA A 17 -6.87 -26.45 8.00
CA ALA A 17 -8.21 -26.19 7.50
C ALA A 17 -9.10 -25.42 8.51
N ARG A 18 -8.94 -25.67 9.82
CA ARG A 18 -9.63 -24.92 10.88
C ARG A 18 -9.10 -23.49 11.02
N ILE A 19 -7.81 -23.30 10.86
CA ILE A 19 -7.16 -21.98 10.86
C ILE A 19 -7.63 -21.20 9.62
N ASP A 20 -7.63 -21.85 8.46
CA ASP A 20 -8.04 -21.21 7.20
C ASP A 20 -9.55 -20.92 7.16
N ALA A 21 -10.40 -21.81 7.67
CA ALA A 21 -11.83 -21.57 7.81
C ALA A 21 -12.11 -20.41 8.80
N LYS A 22 -11.37 -20.34 9.92
CA LYS A 22 -11.43 -19.20 10.82
C LYS A 22 -10.94 -17.90 10.19
N ARG A 23 -9.92 -17.95 9.30
CA ARG A 23 -9.47 -16.81 8.51
C ARG A 23 -10.56 -16.28 7.55
N GLU A 24 -11.40 -17.19 6.99
CA GLU A 24 -12.48 -16.80 6.09
C GLU A 24 -13.74 -16.31 6.81
N GLU A 25 -14.02 -16.82 8.02
CA GLU A 25 -15.13 -16.34 8.87
C GLU A 25 -14.87 -14.93 9.45
N ILE A 26 -13.61 -14.51 9.52
CA ILE A 26 -13.18 -13.32 10.29
C ILE A 26 -12.77 -12.16 9.38
N LEU A 27 -12.69 -12.33 8.06
CA LEU A 27 -12.69 -11.15 7.21
C LEU A 27 -14.08 -10.52 7.30
N PRO A 28 -14.28 -9.52 8.14
CA PRO A 28 -15.50 -8.75 8.06
C PRO A 28 -15.50 -8.16 6.66
N THR A 29 -16.45 -8.58 5.86
CA THR A 29 -16.86 -7.88 4.64
C THR A 29 -17.50 -6.54 4.97
N THR A 30 -17.47 -6.15 6.22
CA THR A 30 -17.82 -4.86 6.74
C THR A 30 -16.76 -3.90 6.23
N GLU A 31 -17.15 -2.94 5.44
CA GLU A 31 -16.37 -1.75 5.18
C GLU A 31 -15.81 -1.28 6.52
N LEU A 32 -14.51 -1.05 6.59
CA LEU A 32 -13.87 -0.60 7.81
C LEU A 32 -14.30 0.88 8.00
N GLU A 33 -15.41 1.09 8.70
CA GLU A 33 -15.90 2.44 8.99
C GLU A 33 -15.03 3.06 10.06
N LEU A 34 -14.08 3.87 9.65
CA LEU A 34 -13.13 4.57 10.52
C LEU A 34 -13.63 5.95 10.92
N LEU A 35 -14.51 6.54 10.12
CA LEU A 35 -15.20 7.80 10.37
C LEU A 35 -16.67 7.56 10.71
N THR A 36 -17.18 8.30 11.67
CA THR A 36 -18.64 8.37 11.91
C THR A 36 -19.33 9.10 10.76
N ALA A 37 -20.64 8.97 10.62
CA ALA A 37 -21.42 9.67 9.60
C ALA A 37 -21.29 11.21 9.73
N GLU A 38 -21.21 11.71 10.97
CA GLU A 38 -21.01 13.14 11.24
C GLU A 38 -19.61 13.61 10.80
N GLU A 39 -18.55 12.87 11.17
CA GLU A 39 -17.18 13.17 10.76
C GLU A 39 -17.03 13.11 9.23
N ARG A 40 -17.69 12.16 8.56
CA ARG A 40 -17.70 12.04 7.10
C ARG A 40 -18.34 13.28 6.45
N SER A 41 -19.47 13.73 6.96
CA SER A 41 -20.10 14.96 6.49
C SER A 41 -19.22 16.20 6.70
N GLN A 42 -18.49 16.27 7.81
CA GLN A 42 -17.52 17.35 8.06
C GLN A 42 -16.39 17.32 7.01
N VAL A 43 -15.82 16.15 6.73
CA VAL A 43 -14.74 16.01 5.74
C VAL A 43 -15.22 16.38 4.34
N GLU A 44 -16.44 16.00 3.96
CA GLU A 44 -17.02 16.32 2.64
C GLU A 44 -17.26 17.83 2.45
N ALA A 45 -17.39 18.59 3.53
CA ALA A 45 -17.54 20.05 3.49
C ALA A 45 -16.19 20.80 3.43
N LEU A 46 -15.05 20.11 3.58
CA LEU A 46 -13.73 20.73 3.54
C LEU A 46 -13.33 21.08 2.09
N PRO A 47 -12.48 22.11 1.91
CA PRO A 47 -11.90 22.40 0.62
C PRO A 47 -11.05 21.25 0.08
N ASP A 48 -11.01 21.09 -1.24
CA ASP A 48 -10.17 20.12 -1.92
C ASP A 48 -8.70 20.33 -1.58
N THR A 49 -8.04 19.24 -1.17
CA THR A 49 -6.60 19.21 -0.98
C THR A 49 -5.85 19.26 -2.31
N PHE A 50 -4.52 19.36 -2.25
CA PHE A 50 -3.68 19.14 -3.43
C PHE A 50 -3.95 17.75 -4.05
N VAL A 51 -4.12 16.72 -3.20
CA VAL A 51 -4.37 15.34 -3.64
C VAL A 51 -5.70 15.26 -4.38
N ASP A 52 -6.78 15.83 -3.83
CA ASP A 52 -8.10 15.83 -4.46
C ASP A 52 -8.08 16.53 -5.82
N LYS A 53 -7.39 17.67 -5.92
CA LYS A 53 -7.21 18.41 -7.18
C LYS A 53 -6.41 17.62 -8.20
N PHE A 54 -5.34 16.93 -7.76
CA PHE A 54 -4.56 16.07 -8.64
C PHE A 54 -5.37 14.88 -9.14
N VAL A 55 -6.18 14.24 -8.26
CA VAL A 55 -7.12 13.18 -8.65
C VAL A 55 -8.13 13.69 -9.68
N ALA A 56 -8.74 14.85 -9.44
CA ALA A 56 -9.71 15.45 -10.36
C ALA A 56 -9.08 15.73 -11.73
N TRP A 57 -7.86 16.28 -11.74
CA TRP A 57 -7.11 16.51 -12.97
C TRP A 57 -6.79 15.19 -13.69
N GLY A 58 -6.28 14.19 -13.00
CA GLY A 58 -5.96 12.88 -13.57
C GLY A 58 -7.19 12.21 -14.19
N LYS A 59 -8.33 12.21 -13.50
CA LYS A 59 -9.62 11.70 -14.02
C LYS A 59 -10.09 12.46 -15.26
N SER A 60 -9.79 13.74 -15.39
CA SER A 60 -10.13 14.52 -16.57
C SER A 60 -9.29 14.14 -17.81
N ARG A 61 -8.08 13.59 -17.58
CA ARG A 61 -7.10 13.25 -18.60
C ARG A 61 -7.32 11.91 -19.29
N GLY A 62 -7.97 10.98 -18.61
CA GLY A 62 -8.13 9.62 -19.12
C GLY A 62 -8.98 8.72 -18.25
N ASP A 63 -8.83 7.43 -18.48
CA ASP A 63 -9.55 6.33 -17.85
C ASP A 63 -8.70 5.55 -16.84
N ALA A 64 -7.56 6.10 -16.41
CA ALA A 64 -6.80 5.52 -15.32
C ALA A 64 -7.58 5.62 -13.99
N ALA A 65 -7.48 4.58 -13.17
CA ALA A 65 -8.22 4.51 -11.92
C ALA A 65 -7.85 5.66 -10.98
N TRP A 66 -8.84 6.29 -10.35
CA TRP A 66 -8.65 7.46 -9.50
C TRP A 66 -7.78 7.16 -8.26
N GLN A 67 -7.84 5.94 -7.74
CA GLN A 67 -7.03 5.48 -6.61
C GLN A 67 -5.53 5.60 -6.89
N TYR A 68 -5.13 5.41 -8.15
CA TYR A 68 -3.72 5.53 -8.55
C TYR A 68 -3.25 6.98 -8.57
N PHE A 69 -4.14 7.90 -8.93
CA PHE A 69 -3.86 9.34 -8.82
C PHE A 69 -3.79 9.79 -7.37
N GLU A 70 -4.59 9.22 -6.47
CA GLU A 70 -4.50 9.49 -5.04
C GLU A 70 -3.12 9.11 -4.49
N ALA A 71 -2.64 7.90 -4.76
CA ALA A 71 -1.29 7.47 -4.41
C ALA A 71 -0.21 8.35 -5.04
N GLY A 72 -0.39 8.76 -6.31
CA GLY A 72 0.48 9.71 -7.00
C GLY A 72 0.53 11.07 -6.32
N GLY A 73 -0.61 11.64 -5.94
CA GLY A 73 -0.70 12.91 -5.24
C GLY A 73 0.04 12.92 -3.90
N PHE A 74 -0.12 11.85 -3.11
CA PHE A 74 0.66 11.68 -1.87
C PHE A 74 2.13 11.43 -2.12
N THR A 75 2.50 10.76 -3.20
CA THR A 75 3.91 10.59 -3.60
C THR A 75 4.54 11.94 -3.93
N ILE A 76 3.84 12.79 -4.67
CA ILE A 76 4.28 14.17 -4.96
C ILE A 76 4.49 14.96 -3.66
N LEU A 77 3.50 14.96 -2.75
CA LEU A 77 3.64 15.66 -1.45
C LEU A 77 4.80 15.09 -0.62
N SER A 78 4.96 13.76 -0.59
CA SER A 78 6.11 13.13 0.08
C SER A 78 7.43 13.59 -0.51
N ALA A 79 7.53 13.69 -1.84
CA ALA A 79 8.73 14.17 -2.53
C ALA A 79 9.07 15.63 -2.17
N MET A 80 8.06 16.48 -2.04
CA MET A 80 8.28 17.90 -1.74
C MET A 80 8.58 18.15 -0.25
N LEU A 81 7.99 17.39 0.66
CA LEU A 81 7.91 17.75 2.08
C LEU A 81 8.71 16.86 3.02
N SER A 82 8.92 15.58 2.70
CA SER A 82 9.50 14.61 3.67
C SER A 82 10.94 14.93 4.09
N GLY A 83 11.68 15.69 3.28
CA GLY A 83 13.04 16.13 3.61
C GLY A 83 13.08 17.34 4.55
N VAL A 84 12.02 18.12 4.64
CA VAL A 84 11.99 19.41 5.31
C VAL A 84 11.00 19.49 6.47
N VAL A 85 9.96 18.65 6.48
CA VAL A 85 8.98 18.60 7.58
C VAL A 85 9.19 17.35 8.41
N LYS A 86 9.16 17.49 9.72
CA LYS A 86 9.33 16.40 10.69
C LYS A 86 8.29 16.51 11.79
N LEU A 87 7.77 15.39 12.27
CA LEU A 87 6.89 15.35 13.44
C LEU A 87 7.63 14.75 14.63
N PRO A 88 7.96 15.54 15.67
CA PRO A 88 8.43 15.02 16.94
C PRO A 88 7.33 14.18 17.62
N THR A 89 7.69 12.99 18.08
CA THR A 89 6.80 12.09 18.83
C THR A 89 7.51 11.58 20.07
N SER A 90 6.79 10.94 20.99
CA SER A 90 7.38 10.31 22.19
C SER A 90 8.39 9.21 21.88
N PHE A 91 8.35 8.63 20.68
CA PHE A 91 9.26 7.56 20.25
C PHE A 91 10.37 8.04 19.31
N GLY A 92 10.50 9.36 19.11
CA GLY A 92 11.47 9.97 18.22
C GLY A 92 10.81 10.80 17.12
N THR A 93 11.63 11.23 16.17
CA THR A 93 11.15 12.09 15.08
C THR A 93 10.67 11.28 13.89
N MET A 94 9.44 11.51 13.47
CA MET A 94 8.84 10.85 12.31
C MET A 94 9.01 11.69 11.04
N THR A 95 9.46 11.05 9.98
CA THR A 95 9.51 11.63 8.62
C THR A 95 8.23 11.25 7.87
N PRO A 96 7.53 12.18 7.21
CA PRO A 96 6.27 11.90 6.53
C PRO A 96 6.46 11.30 5.12
N ASN A 97 7.43 10.40 4.96
CA ASN A 97 7.62 9.60 3.74
C ASN A 97 6.58 8.50 3.65
N LEU A 98 5.98 8.32 2.49
CA LEU A 98 5.02 7.25 2.23
C LEU A 98 5.55 6.28 1.18
N TRP A 99 5.16 5.01 1.32
CA TRP A 99 5.47 3.95 0.37
C TRP A 99 4.17 3.40 -0.20
N PHE A 100 4.03 3.47 -1.52
CA PHE A 100 2.86 2.94 -2.23
C PHE A 100 3.23 1.76 -3.11
N MET A 101 2.37 0.76 -3.11
CA MET A 101 2.40 -0.38 -4.02
C MET A 101 1.09 -0.43 -4.81
N ILE A 102 1.15 -0.03 -6.07
CA ILE A 102 0.00 -0.04 -6.97
C ILE A 102 -0.13 -1.40 -7.63
N LEU A 103 -1.26 -2.06 -7.40
CA LEU A 103 -1.55 -3.38 -7.94
C LEU A 103 -2.57 -3.27 -9.09
N ALA A 104 -2.32 -4.04 -10.15
CA ALA A 104 -3.23 -4.14 -11.27
C ALA A 104 -3.11 -5.53 -11.91
N ASP A 105 -4.22 -6.17 -12.19
CA ASP A 105 -4.21 -7.48 -12.89
C ASP A 105 -4.19 -7.33 -14.41
N THR A 106 -4.59 -6.16 -14.91
CA THR A 106 -4.71 -5.91 -16.35
C THR A 106 -4.14 -4.54 -16.73
N THR A 107 -3.85 -4.37 -18.02
CA THR A 107 -3.46 -3.07 -18.61
C THR A 107 -4.63 -2.07 -18.66
N LEU A 108 -5.86 -2.53 -18.46
CA LEU A 108 -7.08 -1.71 -18.55
C LEU A 108 -7.17 -0.63 -17.47
N THR A 109 -6.55 -0.83 -16.31
CA THR A 109 -6.54 0.16 -15.23
C THR A 109 -5.53 1.29 -15.42
N ARG A 110 -4.66 1.20 -16.45
CA ARG A 110 -3.64 2.20 -16.83
C ARG A 110 -2.76 2.67 -15.66
N LYS A 111 -2.33 1.72 -14.83
CA LYS A 111 -1.46 1.95 -13.68
C LYS A 111 -0.24 2.80 -14.02
N SER A 112 0.54 2.40 -15.02
CA SER A 112 1.77 3.08 -15.43
C SER A 112 1.50 4.53 -15.84
N THR A 113 0.42 4.80 -16.59
CA THR A 113 0.04 6.16 -16.99
C THR A 113 -0.18 7.07 -15.79
N ALA A 114 -0.88 6.60 -14.75
CA ALA A 114 -1.12 7.40 -13.55
C ALA A 114 0.18 7.63 -12.75
N MET A 115 1.06 6.62 -12.69
CA MET A 115 2.37 6.74 -12.05
C MET A 115 3.25 7.74 -12.79
N ASP A 116 3.33 7.65 -14.12
CA ASP A 116 4.13 8.55 -14.95
C ASP A 116 3.66 10.01 -14.78
N MET A 117 2.34 10.26 -14.82
CA MET A 117 1.79 11.60 -14.63
C MET A 117 2.17 12.24 -13.28
N ALA A 118 2.27 11.45 -12.22
CA ALA A 118 2.73 11.94 -10.93
C ALA A 118 4.24 12.22 -10.94
N MET A 119 5.01 11.31 -11.52
CA MET A 119 6.46 11.43 -11.56
C MET A 119 6.94 12.55 -12.49
N ASP A 120 6.22 12.82 -13.59
CA ASP A 120 6.51 13.96 -14.47
C ASP A 120 6.47 15.28 -13.70
N MET A 121 5.49 15.50 -12.81
CA MET A 121 5.45 16.70 -11.97
C MET A 121 6.60 16.78 -10.99
N VAL A 122 6.98 15.65 -10.41
CA VAL A 122 8.12 15.61 -9.48
C VAL A 122 9.44 15.89 -10.18
N LEU A 123 9.66 15.26 -11.34
CA LEU A 123 10.87 15.43 -12.14
C LEU A 123 11.03 16.85 -12.70
N GLU A 124 9.95 17.55 -12.98
CA GLU A 124 9.98 18.95 -13.41
C GLU A 124 10.51 19.88 -12.30
N ILE A 125 10.32 19.51 -11.03
CA ILE A 125 10.77 20.30 -9.87
C ILE A 125 12.14 19.85 -9.36
N ASP A 126 12.38 18.54 -9.23
CA ASP A 126 13.63 17.93 -8.77
C ASP A 126 14.01 16.75 -9.66
N PRO A 127 14.69 16.98 -10.79
CA PRO A 127 15.08 15.92 -11.74
C PRO A 127 15.94 14.82 -11.11
N ASP A 128 16.69 15.16 -10.07
CA ASP A 128 17.63 14.24 -9.43
C ASP A 128 17.01 13.42 -8.30
N CYS A 129 15.70 13.60 -8.01
CA CYS A 129 15.05 12.91 -6.89
C CYS A 129 14.84 11.41 -7.14
N VAL A 130 14.82 10.96 -8.40
CA VAL A 130 14.60 9.55 -8.75
C VAL A 130 15.90 8.77 -8.60
N LEU A 131 15.86 7.74 -7.77
CA LEU A 131 17.00 6.85 -7.53
C LEU A 131 17.07 5.78 -8.60
N ALA A 132 18.30 5.29 -8.89
CA ALA A 132 18.49 4.20 -9.82
C ALA A 132 17.75 2.94 -9.35
N THR A 133 16.93 2.36 -10.23
CA THR A 133 16.09 1.19 -9.92
C THR A 133 16.75 -0.13 -10.33
N ASP A 134 17.73 -0.07 -11.21
CA ASP A 134 18.48 -1.22 -11.73
C ASP A 134 19.92 -1.17 -11.19
N GLY A 135 20.06 -1.45 -9.89
CA GLY A 135 21.34 -1.38 -9.22
C GLY A 135 21.45 -2.34 -8.04
N SER A 136 22.65 -2.38 -7.47
CA SER A 136 22.86 -3.06 -6.21
C SER A 136 22.29 -2.24 -5.04
N LEU A 137 22.13 -2.87 -3.88
CA LEU A 137 21.79 -2.17 -2.64
C LEU A 137 22.80 -1.05 -2.33
N GLU A 138 24.07 -1.29 -2.61
CA GLU A 138 25.14 -0.30 -2.45
C GLU A 138 24.89 0.95 -3.30
N GLY A 139 24.50 0.76 -4.57
CA GLY A 139 24.18 1.87 -5.48
C GLY A 139 23.00 2.71 -4.97
N LEU A 140 21.95 2.07 -4.43
CA LEU A 140 20.84 2.77 -3.79
C LEU A 140 21.30 3.57 -2.56
N LEU A 141 22.14 2.97 -1.72
CA LEU A 141 22.67 3.64 -0.53
C LEU A 141 23.60 4.79 -0.89
N GLN A 142 24.44 4.67 -1.92
CA GLN A 142 25.29 5.74 -2.43
C GLN A 142 24.45 6.92 -2.95
N ALA A 143 23.41 6.64 -3.75
CA ALA A 143 22.51 7.66 -4.26
C ALA A 143 21.82 8.43 -3.11
N LEU A 144 21.36 7.74 -2.07
CA LEU A 144 20.79 8.37 -0.88
C LEU A 144 21.83 9.14 -0.07
N ALA A 145 23.06 8.62 0.07
CA ALA A 145 24.14 9.31 0.77
C ALA A 145 24.54 10.62 0.05
N GLY A 146 24.43 10.67 -1.27
CA GLY A 146 24.62 11.88 -2.08
C GLY A 146 23.50 12.92 -1.92
N ARG A 147 22.42 12.60 -1.22
CA ARG A 147 21.24 13.48 -1.04
C ARG A 147 20.88 13.66 0.45
N PRO A 148 21.79 14.18 1.29
CA PRO A 148 21.51 14.33 2.71
C PRO A 148 20.29 15.22 2.93
N THR A 149 19.36 14.76 3.78
CA THR A 149 18.08 15.43 4.09
C THR A 149 17.12 15.66 2.91
N LYS A 150 17.48 15.24 1.70
CA LYS A 150 16.61 15.34 0.51
C LYS A 150 15.95 14.01 0.23
N PRO A 151 14.67 14.02 -0.17
CA PRO A 151 13.98 12.80 -0.56
C PRO A 151 14.63 12.12 -1.77
N GLY A 152 14.75 10.79 -1.71
CA GLY A 152 15.03 9.95 -2.86
C GLY A 152 13.84 9.05 -3.14
N ILE A 153 13.42 8.97 -4.39
CA ILE A 153 12.27 8.18 -4.82
C ILE A 153 12.75 6.93 -5.54
N PHE A 154 12.43 5.78 -4.99
CA PHE A 154 12.53 4.51 -5.69
C PHE A 154 11.24 4.29 -6.48
N TRP A 155 11.28 4.62 -7.77
CA TRP A 155 10.14 4.51 -8.68
C TRP A 155 10.31 3.31 -9.60
N ARG A 156 9.40 2.34 -9.50
CA ARG A 156 9.48 1.11 -10.30
C ARG A 156 8.09 0.58 -10.65
N ASP A 157 7.77 0.50 -11.92
CA ASP A 157 6.48 0.02 -12.40
C ASP A 157 6.27 -1.51 -12.25
N GLU A 158 7.34 -2.32 -12.28
CA GLU A 158 7.28 -3.77 -12.06
C GLU A 158 8.20 -4.18 -10.91
N PHE A 159 7.62 -4.23 -9.70
CA PHE A 159 8.35 -4.50 -8.46
C PHE A 159 8.53 -6.01 -8.18
N SER A 160 7.69 -6.87 -8.78
CA SER A 160 7.72 -8.33 -8.53
C SER A 160 9.08 -8.93 -8.87
N GLY A 161 9.74 -8.44 -9.94
CA GLY A 161 11.08 -8.88 -10.32
C GLY A 161 12.14 -8.57 -9.26
N LEU A 162 12.02 -7.45 -8.54
CA LEU A 162 12.92 -7.13 -7.43
C LEU A 162 12.68 -8.06 -6.24
N LEU A 163 11.42 -8.31 -5.86
CA LEU A 163 11.09 -9.26 -4.79
C LEU A 163 11.63 -10.66 -5.09
N GLU A 164 11.49 -11.11 -6.34
CA GLU A 164 12.04 -12.39 -6.78
C GLU A 164 13.58 -12.43 -6.69
N MET A 165 14.27 -11.35 -7.07
CA MET A 165 15.72 -11.25 -6.94
C MET A 165 16.20 -11.27 -5.49
N ILE A 166 15.50 -10.58 -4.60
CA ILE A 166 15.80 -10.57 -3.17
C ILE A 166 15.76 -11.98 -2.59
N LYS A 167 14.79 -12.79 -3.00
CA LYS A 167 14.66 -14.19 -2.56
C LYS A 167 15.74 -15.11 -3.12
N LYS A 168 16.20 -14.89 -4.34
CA LYS A 168 17.09 -15.81 -5.07
C LYS A 168 18.58 -15.53 -4.94
N LYS A 169 18.95 -14.31 -4.50
CA LYS A 169 20.35 -13.86 -4.56
C LYS A 169 20.89 -13.50 -3.19
N ASP A 170 21.85 -14.29 -2.69
CA ASP A 170 22.48 -14.12 -1.38
C ASP A 170 23.05 -12.71 -1.16
N TYR A 171 23.57 -12.05 -2.22
CA TYR A 171 24.14 -10.71 -2.09
C TYR A 171 23.08 -9.61 -1.83
N LEU A 172 21.79 -9.91 -2.05
CA LEU A 172 20.68 -9.05 -1.66
C LEU A 172 20.14 -9.39 -0.27
N ALA A 173 20.73 -10.37 0.42
CA ALA A 173 20.44 -10.64 1.82
C ALA A 173 20.64 -9.36 2.64
N GLY A 174 19.69 -9.05 3.50
CA GLY A 174 19.68 -7.80 4.28
C GLY A 174 19.14 -6.56 3.53
N MET A 175 18.77 -6.68 2.25
CA MET A 175 18.13 -5.56 1.53
C MET A 175 16.79 -5.18 2.19
N VAL A 176 15.97 -6.15 2.53
CA VAL A 176 14.68 -5.94 3.22
C VAL A 176 14.89 -5.22 4.55
N GLU A 177 15.86 -5.68 5.36
CA GLU A 177 16.20 -5.03 6.62
C GLU A 177 16.69 -3.60 6.43
N THR A 178 17.53 -3.39 5.42
CA THR A 178 18.05 -2.04 5.11
C THR A 178 16.93 -1.10 4.66
N LEU A 179 16.06 -1.54 3.76
CA LEU A 179 14.91 -0.77 3.30
C LEU A 179 13.97 -0.41 4.46
N THR A 180 13.70 -1.36 5.37
CA THR A 180 12.91 -1.10 6.58
C THR A 180 13.52 -0.03 7.48
N LYS A 181 14.83 -0.04 7.66
CA LYS A 181 15.56 1.00 8.41
C LYS A 181 15.49 2.37 7.72
N LEU A 182 15.61 2.39 6.39
CA LEU A 182 15.49 3.63 5.60
C LEU A 182 14.07 4.23 5.65
N TYR A 183 13.03 3.38 5.68
CA TYR A 183 11.66 3.86 5.89
C TYR A 183 11.48 4.59 7.22
N ASP A 184 12.10 4.03 8.27
CA ASP A 184 12.02 4.58 9.63
C ASP A 184 13.01 5.76 9.84
N GLY A 185 13.69 6.25 8.80
CA GLY A 185 14.65 7.35 8.88
C GLY A 185 15.90 7.04 9.71
N LYS A 186 16.21 5.75 9.91
CA LYS A 186 17.33 5.35 10.77
C LYS A 186 18.67 5.49 10.08
N TYR A 187 19.64 6.01 10.83
CA TYR A 187 21.04 6.08 10.41
C TYR A 187 21.52 4.75 9.83
N GLN A 188 22.24 4.82 8.70
CA GLN A 188 22.87 3.68 8.06
C GLN A 188 24.37 3.96 7.83
N LYS A 189 25.19 2.95 8.12
CA LYS A 189 26.60 2.96 7.79
C LYS A 189 26.99 1.61 7.20
N ARG A 190 27.59 1.63 6.03
CA ARG A 190 28.09 0.43 5.35
C ARG A 190 29.54 0.63 4.96
N VAL A 191 30.39 -0.28 5.39
CA VAL A 191 31.80 -0.27 5.05
C VAL A 191 32.01 -1.20 3.86
N LEU A 192 32.44 -0.65 2.73
CA LEU A 192 32.83 -1.38 1.56
C LEU A 192 34.36 -1.44 1.47
N ARG A 193 34.87 -2.28 0.56
CA ARG A 193 36.32 -2.47 0.43
C ARG A 193 37.10 -1.18 0.10
N LYS A 194 36.48 -0.25 -0.62
CA LYS A 194 37.13 0.98 -1.10
C LYS A 194 36.54 2.26 -0.52
N GLU A 195 35.39 2.20 0.12
CA GLU A 195 34.67 3.36 0.60
C GLU A 195 33.77 3.04 1.80
N VAL A 196 33.32 4.07 2.48
CA VAL A 196 32.32 4.01 3.55
C VAL A 196 31.12 4.80 3.08
N ILE A 197 29.95 4.13 3.02
CA ILE A 197 28.68 4.79 2.77
C ILE A 197 28.07 5.11 4.12
N GLU A 198 27.80 6.38 4.37
CA GLU A 198 27.17 6.85 5.60
C GLU A 198 25.96 7.72 5.25
N ILE A 199 24.79 7.35 5.76
CA ILE A 199 23.53 8.06 5.51
C ILE A 199 22.97 8.49 6.85
N ARG A 200 22.87 9.80 7.04
CA ARG A 200 22.21 10.43 8.17
C ARG A 200 20.87 10.94 7.72
N ASP A 201 19.84 10.74 8.54
CA ASP A 201 18.46 11.16 8.27
C ASP A 201 17.97 10.79 6.84
N PRO A 202 18.02 9.51 6.47
CA PRO A 202 17.58 9.07 5.15
C PRO A 202 16.10 9.37 4.93
N VAL A 203 15.76 9.80 3.72
CA VAL A 203 14.38 9.99 3.29
C VAL A 203 14.15 9.18 2.02
N LEU A 204 13.65 7.97 2.20
CA LEU A 204 13.31 7.07 1.09
C LEU A 204 11.81 7.04 0.88
N ILE A 205 11.38 7.33 -0.34
CA ILE A 205 10.02 7.16 -0.83
C ILE A 205 10.02 6.00 -1.80
N MET A 206 9.03 5.14 -1.72
CA MET A 206 8.84 4.07 -2.71
C MET A 206 7.50 4.24 -3.41
N PHE A 207 7.55 4.35 -4.72
CA PHE A 207 6.38 4.42 -5.58
C PHE A 207 6.46 3.28 -6.59
N CYS A 208 5.90 2.16 -6.20
CA CYS A 208 6.09 0.90 -6.90
C CYS A 208 4.77 0.39 -7.47
N GLY A 209 4.86 -0.39 -8.54
CA GLY A 209 3.73 -1.04 -9.14
C GLY A 209 4.03 -2.50 -9.46
N GLY A 210 2.98 -3.28 -9.73
CA GLY A 210 3.15 -4.66 -10.14
C GLY A 210 1.82 -5.32 -10.53
N ILE A 211 1.94 -6.48 -11.14
CA ILE A 211 0.81 -7.36 -11.40
C ILE A 211 0.46 -8.03 -10.08
N ARG A 212 -0.80 -7.89 -9.64
CA ARG A 212 -1.28 -8.39 -8.34
C ARG A 212 -0.90 -9.84 -8.09
N SER A 213 -1.22 -10.73 -9.02
CA SER A 213 -0.93 -12.16 -8.88
C SER A 213 0.56 -12.47 -8.72
N ARG A 214 1.45 -11.72 -9.41
CA ARG A 214 2.91 -11.85 -9.28
C ARG A 214 3.42 -11.33 -7.95
N ILE A 215 2.95 -10.16 -7.51
CA ILE A 215 3.32 -9.59 -6.20
C ILE A 215 2.89 -10.53 -5.08
N LEU A 216 1.62 -10.98 -5.05
CA LEU A 216 1.13 -11.93 -4.05
C LEU A 216 1.87 -13.27 -4.08
N GLY A 217 2.40 -13.69 -5.22
CA GLY A 217 3.25 -14.88 -5.35
C GLY A 217 4.62 -14.74 -4.70
N GLN A 218 5.09 -13.51 -4.47
CA GLN A 218 6.39 -13.22 -3.86
C GLN A 218 6.28 -12.84 -2.38
N ILE A 219 5.11 -12.48 -1.88
CA ILE A 219 4.91 -12.18 -0.47
C ILE A 219 4.76 -13.48 0.32
N ASP A 220 5.54 -13.64 1.37
CA ASP A 220 5.46 -14.73 2.34
C ASP A 220 5.24 -14.18 3.76
N MET A 221 5.02 -15.09 4.71
CA MET A 221 4.78 -14.71 6.11
C MET A 221 5.99 -14.02 6.74
N GLU A 222 7.21 -14.36 6.35
CA GLU A 222 8.42 -13.71 6.85
C GLU A 222 8.47 -12.23 6.47
N ASN A 223 8.12 -11.90 5.22
CA ASN A 223 8.06 -10.53 4.74
C ASN A 223 6.98 -9.70 5.44
N ILE A 224 5.89 -10.33 5.91
CA ILE A 224 4.84 -9.68 6.70
C ILE A 224 5.33 -9.46 8.13
N THR A 225 5.80 -10.51 8.79
CA THR A 225 6.21 -10.45 10.20
C THR A 225 7.48 -9.62 10.42
N SER A 226 8.38 -9.55 9.43
CA SER A 226 9.53 -8.63 9.45
C SER A 226 9.12 -7.15 9.32
N GLY A 227 7.87 -6.88 8.97
CA GLY A 227 7.32 -5.55 8.82
C GLY A 227 7.71 -4.83 7.52
N PHE A 228 8.35 -5.51 6.56
CA PHE A 228 8.67 -4.90 5.26
C PHE A 228 7.42 -4.63 4.44
N ILE A 229 6.63 -5.66 4.18
CA ILE A 229 5.37 -5.55 3.41
C ILE A 229 4.37 -4.62 4.09
N PRO A 230 4.16 -4.65 5.41
CA PRO A 230 3.28 -3.73 6.10
C PRO A 230 3.60 -2.23 5.96
N ARG A 231 4.81 -1.87 5.52
CA ARG A 231 5.19 -0.47 5.28
C ARG A 231 4.63 0.11 3.97
N PHE A 232 4.20 -0.75 3.07
CA PHE A 232 3.52 -0.32 1.86
C PHE A 232 2.03 -0.11 2.10
N ILE A 233 1.53 0.99 1.57
CA ILE A 233 0.11 1.21 1.34
C ILE A 233 -0.21 0.56 0.00
N PHE A 234 -1.04 -0.47 0.03
CA PHE A 234 -1.46 -1.15 -1.19
C PHE A 234 -2.67 -0.45 -1.78
N ILE A 235 -2.59 -0.20 -3.08
CA ILE A 235 -3.66 0.42 -3.85
C ILE A 235 -4.01 -0.49 -5.01
N GLU A 236 -5.27 -0.84 -5.12
CA GLU A 236 -5.81 -1.63 -6.22
C GLU A 236 -7.05 -0.94 -6.80
N ALA A 237 -7.34 -1.19 -8.04
CA ALA A 237 -8.57 -0.73 -8.67
C ALA A 237 -9.13 -1.83 -9.57
N GLU A 238 -10.44 -2.00 -9.53
CA GLU A 238 -11.13 -2.85 -10.48
C GLU A 238 -11.14 -2.19 -11.86
N SER A 239 -10.94 -3.00 -12.90
CA SER A 239 -11.07 -2.53 -14.27
C SER A 239 -12.55 -2.40 -14.63
N ASP A 240 -12.99 -1.19 -14.92
CA ASP A 240 -14.32 -0.94 -15.46
C ASP A 240 -14.21 -0.57 -16.95
N ILE A 241 -14.60 -1.52 -17.80
CA ILE A 241 -14.59 -1.32 -19.28
C ILE A 241 -15.52 -0.17 -19.69
N ALA A 242 -16.55 0.14 -18.92
CA ALA A 242 -17.44 1.25 -19.16
C ALA A 242 -16.76 2.61 -19.00
N MET A 243 -15.63 2.66 -18.29
CA MET A 243 -14.84 3.88 -18.07
C MET A 243 -13.83 4.14 -19.20
N TYR A 244 -13.69 3.23 -20.18
CA TYR A 244 -12.75 3.42 -21.28
C TYR A 244 -12.98 4.75 -21.99
N ARG A 245 -11.91 5.52 -22.11
CA ARG A 245 -11.86 6.77 -22.87
C ARG A 245 -10.77 6.71 -23.93
N PRO A 246 -11.07 7.10 -25.17
CA PRO A 246 -10.05 7.16 -26.20
C PRO A 246 -8.99 8.22 -25.85
N ILE A 247 -7.75 7.96 -26.25
CA ILE A 247 -6.66 8.93 -26.11
C ILE A 247 -6.94 10.10 -27.06
N GLY A 248 -6.84 11.31 -26.54
CA GLY A 248 -7.00 12.56 -27.26
C GLY A 248 -5.95 13.61 -26.88
N PRO A 249 -5.89 14.73 -27.61
CA PRO A 249 -5.03 15.83 -27.25
C PRO A 249 -5.44 16.44 -25.90
N MET A 250 -4.46 16.96 -25.16
CA MET A 250 -4.72 17.71 -23.94
C MET A 250 -5.52 18.99 -24.28
N THR A 251 -6.60 19.24 -23.56
CA THR A 251 -7.38 20.48 -23.71
C THR A 251 -6.71 21.64 -22.97
N THR A 252 -7.00 22.87 -23.38
CA THR A 252 -6.51 24.07 -22.68
C THR A 252 -6.90 24.06 -21.19
N ALA A 253 -8.15 23.68 -20.88
CA ALA A 253 -8.59 23.59 -19.48
C ALA A 253 -7.79 22.59 -18.66
N GLN A 254 -7.43 21.43 -19.21
CA GLN A 254 -6.59 20.43 -18.53
C GLN A 254 -5.15 20.93 -18.34
N ASP A 255 -4.63 21.69 -19.31
CA ASP A 255 -3.29 22.29 -19.21
C ASP A 255 -3.27 23.41 -18.16
N ASP A 256 -4.30 24.22 -18.08
CA ASP A 256 -4.42 25.29 -17.07
C ASP A 256 -4.48 24.72 -15.65
N VAL A 257 -5.26 23.64 -15.42
CA VAL A 257 -5.27 22.94 -14.13
C VAL A 257 -3.89 22.36 -13.80
N ARG A 258 -3.17 21.80 -14.78
CA ARG A 258 -1.81 21.31 -14.57
C ARG A 258 -0.87 22.44 -14.13
N LYS A 259 -0.94 23.60 -14.81
CA LYS A 259 -0.16 24.79 -14.47
C LYS A 259 -0.45 25.26 -13.05
N ASP A 260 -1.72 25.25 -12.62
CA ASP A 260 -2.12 25.61 -11.26
C ASP A 260 -1.56 24.64 -10.22
N LEU A 261 -1.59 23.34 -10.48
CA LEU A 261 -0.97 22.31 -9.63
C LEU A 261 0.55 22.53 -9.53
N MET A 262 1.24 22.75 -10.65
CA MET A 262 2.66 23.05 -10.66
C MET A 262 3.00 24.34 -9.90
N ALA A 263 2.21 25.40 -10.08
CA ALA A 263 2.38 26.64 -9.33
C ALA A 263 2.20 26.44 -7.81
N GLN A 264 1.29 25.55 -7.38
CA GLN A 264 1.16 25.18 -5.97
C GLN A 264 2.41 24.46 -5.46
N LEU A 265 2.98 23.52 -6.23
CA LEU A 265 4.20 22.80 -5.86
C LEU A 265 5.43 23.73 -5.81
N ILE A 266 5.53 24.68 -6.73
CA ILE A 266 6.61 25.69 -6.72
C ILE A 266 6.50 26.56 -5.46
N ARG A 267 5.31 27.09 -5.15
CA ARG A 267 5.08 27.85 -3.90
C ARG A 267 5.39 27.03 -2.66
N LEU A 268 5.02 25.75 -2.65
CA LEU A 268 5.32 24.84 -1.55
C LEU A 268 6.83 24.68 -1.37
N ARG A 269 7.56 24.46 -2.46
CA ARG A 269 9.03 24.38 -2.43
C ARG A 269 9.67 25.67 -1.94
N GLU A 270 9.25 26.82 -2.46
CA GLU A 270 9.74 28.12 -2.05
C GLU A 270 9.50 28.39 -0.57
N HIS A 271 8.30 28.05 -0.05
CA HIS A 271 7.95 28.21 1.36
C HIS A 271 8.88 27.41 2.30
N TYR A 272 9.25 26.18 1.91
CA TYR A 272 10.10 25.30 2.71
C TYR A 272 11.59 25.35 2.34
N THR A 273 11.99 26.13 1.33
CA THR A 273 13.39 26.29 0.95
C THR A 273 14.05 27.35 1.85
N SER A 274 14.37 26.97 3.08
CA SER A 274 15.21 27.76 3.97
C SER A 274 16.50 26.98 4.20
N GLN A 275 17.60 27.51 3.70
CA GLN A 275 18.92 26.96 3.97
C GLN A 275 19.40 27.43 5.34
N MET A 276 20.09 26.56 6.06
CA MET A 276 20.84 26.88 7.25
C MET A 276 22.26 26.33 7.13
N THR A 277 23.22 27.05 7.68
CA THR A 277 24.60 26.57 7.79
C THR A 277 24.71 25.77 9.09
N ILE A 278 25.18 24.54 9.00
CA ILE A 278 25.58 23.75 10.18
C ILE A 278 27.08 23.48 10.14
N HIS A 279 27.68 23.40 11.30
CA HIS A 279 29.10 23.02 11.44
C HIS A 279 29.17 21.52 11.76
N ILE A 280 29.88 20.76 10.93
CA ILE A 280 30.22 19.36 11.18
C ILE A 280 31.74 19.27 11.31
N GLY A 281 32.21 19.23 12.55
CA GLY A 281 33.64 19.44 12.84
C GLY A 281 34.08 20.83 12.38
N ASP A 282 35.15 20.91 11.59
CA ASP A 282 35.68 22.17 11.04
C ASP A 282 35.08 22.57 9.67
N GLN A 283 34.08 21.85 9.21
CA GLN A 283 33.44 22.11 7.92
C GLN A 283 32.06 22.78 8.08
N GLU A 284 31.83 23.82 7.31
CA GLU A 284 30.53 24.45 7.14
C GLU A 284 29.73 23.67 6.06
N VAL A 285 28.56 23.17 6.42
CA VAL A 285 27.66 22.44 5.52
C VAL A 285 26.36 23.20 5.42
N GLN A 286 25.97 23.55 4.19
CA GLN A 286 24.65 24.08 3.91
C GLN A 286 23.62 22.93 3.96
N THR A 287 22.62 23.06 4.78
CA THR A 287 21.51 22.08 4.88
C THR A 287 20.17 22.78 4.88
N ASN A 288 19.11 22.05 4.57
CA ASN A 288 17.76 22.60 4.66
C ASN A 288 17.35 22.76 6.12
N LYS A 289 16.67 23.86 6.44
CA LYS A 289 16.01 24.03 7.73
C LYS A 289 14.88 22.99 7.85
N THR A 290 14.81 22.32 8.97
CA THR A 290 13.71 21.41 9.28
C THR A 290 12.58 22.19 9.96
N PHE A 291 11.34 21.97 9.50
CA PHE A 291 10.14 22.52 10.08
C PHE A 291 9.47 21.44 10.94
N GLU A 292 9.23 21.78 12.19
CA GLU A 292 8.55 20.87 13.11
C GLU A 292 7.04 20.96 12.92
N ALA A 293 6.42 19.83 12.69
CA ALA A 293 4.97 19.68 12.71
C ALA A 293 4.49 19.41 14.13
N SER A 294 3.27 19.82 14.41
CA SER A 294 2.56 19.53 15.67
C SER A 294 1.13 19.11 15.39
N LEU A 295 0.47 18.50 16.36
CA LEU A 295 -0.96 18.23 16.33
C LEU A 295 -1.65 19.01 17.43
N THR A 296 -2.89 19.45 17.18
CA THR A 296 -3.77 19.95 18.26
C THR A 296 -4.15 18.81 19.20
N SER A 297 -4.64 19.12 20.41
CA SER A 297 -5.10 18.08 21.35
C SER A 297 -6.25 17.27 20.76
N GLU A 298 -7.19 17.88 20.07
CA GLU A 298 -8.32 17.21 19.43
C GLU A 298 -7.86 16.26 18.31
N ALA A 299 -6.85 16.67 17.53
CA ALA A 299 -6.27 15.83 16.50
C ALA A 299 -5.53 14.60 17.10
N TRP A 300 -4.79 14.81 18.21
CA TRP A 300 -4.16 13.69 18.94
C TRP A 300 -5.21 12.73 19.52
N ASP A 301 -6.24 13.23 20.15
CA ASP A 301 -7.30 12.40 20.73
C ASP A 301 -8.01 11.59 19.64
N ARG A 302 -8.26 12.21 18.48
CA ARG A 302 -8.90 11.51 17.35
C ARG A 302 -7.97 10.47 16.72
N TYR A 303 -6.68 10.79 16.55
CA TYR A 303 -5.68 9.83 16.08
C TYR A 303 -5.55 8.62 17.01
N ASN A 304 -5.47 8.85 18.33
CA ASN A 304 -5.38 7.76 19.31
C ASN A 304 -6.62 6.84 19.27
N LYS A 305 -7.82 7.40 19.10
CA LYS A 305 -9.05 6.62 18.90
C LYS A 305 -8.98 5.79 17.62
N PHE A 306 -8.52 6.38 16.53
CA PHE A 306 -8.34 5.69 15.25
C PHE A 306 -7.31 4.55 15.38
N GLU A 307 -6.13 4.80 15.96
CA GLU A 307 -5.11 3.76 16.18
C GLU A 307 -5.68 2.62 17.04
N GLN A 308 -6.45 2.92 18.10
CA GLN A 308 -7.09 1.90 18.91
C GLN A 308 -8.14 1.10 18.13
N GLN A 309 -8.91 1.72 17.23
CA GLN A 309 -9.84 1.00 16.33
C GLN A 309 -9.09 0.02 15.45
N MET A 310 -7.94 0.43 14.87
CA MET A 310 -7.10 -0.43 14.04
C MET A 310 -6.51 -1.60 14.83
N VAL A 311 -6.03 -1.36 16.05
CA VAL A 311 -5.51 -2.42 16.94
C VAL A 311 -6.61 -3.41 17.30
N ASN A 312 -7.78 -2.92 17.71
CA ASN A 312 -8.91 -3.78 18.07
C ASN A 312 -9.33 -4.67 16.90
N PHE A 313 -9.45 -4.09 15.69
CA PHE A 313 -9.75 -4.85 14.49
C PHE A 313 -8.72 -5.95 14.24
N GLY A 314 -7.42 -5.65 14.38
CA GLY A 314 -6.36 -6.65 14.24
C GLY A 314 -6.45 -7.78 15.26
N VAL A 315 -6.74 -7.47 16.51
CA VAL A 315 -6.89 -8.47 17.58
C VAL A 315 -8.15 -9.32 17.36
N GLU A 316 -9.26 -8.72 16.97
CA GLU A 316 -10.54 -9.39 16.73
C GLU A 316 -10.54 -10.23 15.45
N SER A 317 -9.59 -10.03 14.55
CA SER A 317 -9.46 -10.77 13.29
C SER A 317 -9.22 -12.27 13.42
N GLY A 318 -8.92 -12.77 14.63
CA GLY A 318 -8.60 -14.18 14.90
C GLY A 318 -7.21 -14.63 14.42
N THR A 319 -6.49 -13.78 13.69
CA THR A 319 -5.09 -13.97 13.26
C THR A 319 -4.31 -12.66 13.43
N PRO A 320 -4.18 -12.18 14.70
CA PRO A 320 -3.57 -10.88 14.97
C PRO A 320 -2.14 -10.75 14.45
N GLU A 321 -1.38 -11.84 14.43
CA GLU A 321 -0.01 -11.89 13.91
C GLU A 321 0.10 -11.53 12.42
N ILE A 322 -0.99 -11.64 11.67
CA ILE A 322 -1.05 -11.30 10.24
C ILE A 322 -1.50 -9.87 10.04
N TYR A 323 -2.58 -9.47 10.71
CA TYR A 323 -3.24 -8.18 10.44
C TYR A 323 -2.66 -7.03 11.26
N THR A 324 -2.31 -7.27 12.53
CA THR A 324 -1.82 -6.20 13.42
C THR A 324 -0.60 -5.45 12.88
N PRO A 325 0.43 -6.11 12.29
CA PRO A 325 1.57 -5.37 11.74
C PRO A 325 1.17 -4.40 10.62
N THR A 326 0.22 -4.81 9.76
CA THR A 326 -0.26 -3.98 8.65
C THR A 326 -1.10 -2.82 9.15
N LEU A 327 -1.99 -3.05 10.10
CA LEU A 327 -2.86 -2.03 10.67
C LEU A 327 -2.07 -1.00 11.49
N ASP A 328 -1.08 -1.43 12.27
CA ASP A 328 -0.15 -0.52 12.97
C ASP A 328 0.61 0.39 12.00
N ARG A 329 1.09 -0.17 10.89
CA ARG A 329 1.80 0.63 9.88
C ARG A 329 0.86 1.55 9.11
N LEU A 330 -0.35 1.11 8.82
CA LEU A 330 -1.35 1.95 8.18
C LEU A 330 -1.74 3.14 9.06
N SER A 331 -1.87 2.94 10.39
CA SER A 331 -2.10 4.04 11.34
C SER A 331 -0.98 5.07 11.29
N LYS A 332 0.28 4.63 11.29
CA LYS A 332 1.44 5.52 11.15
C LYS A 332 1.48 6.22 9.79
N SER A 333 1.11 5.53 8.71
CA SER A 333 1.03 6.13 7.38
C SER A 333 -0.07 7.19 7.31
N THR A 334 -1.19 6.99 8.02
CA THR A 334 -2.27 7.98 8.14
C THR A 334 -1.78 9.24 8.87
N LEU A 335 -1.03 9.08 9.95
CA LEU A 335 -0.43 10.22 10.64
C LEU A 335 0.56 10.97 9.74
N LYS A 336 1.38 10.25 8.96
CA LYS A 336 2.27 10.86 7.95
C LYS A 336 1.47 11.63 6.89
N ALA A 337 0.36 11.07 6.42
CA ALA A 337 -0.52 11.73 5.46
C ALA A 337 -1.12 13.02 6.05
N ALA A 338 -1.57 13.00 7.30
CA ALA A 338 -2.07 14.20 7.98
C ALA A 338 -1.01 15.31 8.05
N VAL A 339 0.24 14.97 8.35
CA VAL A 339 1.36 15.93 8.34
C VAL A 339 1.60 16.49 6.95
N LEU A 340 1.56 15.65 5.89
CA LEU A 340 1.71 16.12 4.51
C LEU A 340 0.58 17.07 4.10
N LEU A 341 -0.66 16.75 4.48
CA LEU A 341 -1.81 17.61 4.19
C LEU A 341 -1.70 18.96 4.91
N ALA A 342 -1.36 18.96 6.20
CA ALA A 342 -1.15 20.20 6.95
C ALA A 342 -0.01 21.04 6.35
N ALA A 343 1.12 20.42 6.04
CA ALA A 343 2.26 21.11 5.46
C ALA A 343 1.96 21.67 4.06
N SER A 344 1.08 21.03 3.29
CA SER A 344 0.71 21.49 1.94
C SER A 344 -0.08 22.80 1.93
N GLN A 345 -0.60 23.23 3.08
CA GLN A 345 -1.31 24.51 3.23
C GLN A 345 -0.38 25.74 3.28
N THR A 346 0.93 25.52 3.34
CA THR A 346 1.97 26.60 3.36
C THR A 346 1.76 27.65 4.46
N THR A 347 1.27 27.24 5.60
CA THR A 347 1.11 28.11 6.78
C THR A 347 2.45 28.33 7.51
N SER A 348 2.54 29.38 8.32
CA SER A 348 3.74 29.67 9.11
C SER A 348 4.08 28.58 10.15
N LYS A 349 3.09 27.80 10.56
CA LYS A 349 3.19 26.68 11.50
C LYS A 349 2.56 25.44 10.85
N VAL A 350 3.29 24.34 10.82
CA VAL A 350 2.74 23.07 10.38
C VAL A 350 1.99 22.44 11.55
N GLU A 351 0.69 22.62 11.57
CA GLU A 351 -0.17 22.09 12.63
C GLU A 351 -1.30 21.26 12.04
N VAL A 352 -1.36 20.00 12.44
CA VAL A 352 -2.47 19.09 12.10
C VAL A 352 -3.61 19.38 13.07
N ASP A 353 -4.68 19.97 12.58
CA ASP A 353 -5.93 20.14 13.30
C ASP A 353 -6.88 18.95 13.13
N LEU A 354 -8.01 18.95 13.83
CA LEU A 354 -8.99 17.87 13.74
C LEU A 354 -9.53 17.67 12.31
N PRO A 355 -9.92 18.72 11.55
CA PRO A 355 -10.36 18.54 10.15
C PRO A 355 -9.31 17.84 9.27
N THR A 356 -8.05 18.25 9.36
CA THR A 356 -6.95 17.64 8.60
C THR A 356 -6.74 16.18 9.01
N MET A 357 -6.87 15.85 10.31
CA MET A 357 -6.78 14.46 10.78
C MET A 357 -7.95 13.62 10.26
N LEU A 358 -9.16 14.11 10.28
CA LEU A 358 -10.33 13.42 9.74
C LEU A 358 -10.17 13.15 8.22
N GLN A 359 -9.62 14.12 7.50
CA GLN A 359 -9.33 13.97 6.08
C GLN A 359 -8.28 12.88 5.82
N ALA A 360 -7.22 12.78 6.64
CA ALA A 360 -6.24 11.71 6.55
C ALA A 360 -6.85 10.34 6.87
N ILE A 361 -7.75 10.25 7.84
CA ILE A 361 -8.47 9.01 8.18
C ILE A 361 -9.39 8.58 7.01
N LYS A 362 -10.03 9.51 6.31
CA LYS A 362 -10.81 9.21 5.09
C LYS A 362 -9.95 8.49 4.04
N TYR A 363 -8.72 8.95 3.81
CA TYR A 363 -7.80 8.25 2.91
C TYR A 363 -7.43 6.85 3.42
N ALA A 364 -7.24 6.69 4.73
CA ALA A 364 -6.97 5.38 5.32
C ALA A 364 -8.12 4.39 5.13
N GLU A 365 -9.38 4.86 5.13
CA GLU A 365 -10.54 4.01 4.79
C GLU A 365 -10.44 3.44 3.37
N SER A 366 -9.90 4.21 2.42
CA SER A 366 -9.71 3.71 1.05
C SER A 366 -8.53 2.74 0.93
N TRP A 367 -7.49 2.88 1.77
CA TRP A 367 -6.27 2.07 1.71
C TRP A 367 -6.38 0.74 2.46
N ALA A 368 -7.14 0.72 3.55
CA ALA A 368 -7.21 -0.42 4.46
C ALA A 368 -7.69 -1.71 3.78
N PRO A 369 -8.77 -1.72 2.99
CA PRO A 369 -9.28 -2.94 2.36
C PRO A 369 -8.24 -3.63 1.47
N PHE A 370 -7.51 -2.87 0.67
CA PHE A 370 -6.48 -3.41 -0.23
C PHE A 370 -5.27 -3.95 0.55
N SER A 371 -4.83 -3.22 1.58
CA SER A 371 -3.71 -3.65 2.41
C SER A 371 -4.04 -4.92 3.20
N LEU A 372 -5.25 -5.04 3.70
CA LEU A 372 -5.74 -6.22 4.40
C LEU A 372 -5.91 -7.42 3.45
N ASP A 373 -6.44 -7.19 2.24
CA ASP A 373 -6.59 -8.26 1.23
C ASP A 373 -5.22 -8.84 0.82
N VAL A 374 -4.21 -7.99 0.66
CA VAL A 374 -2.86 -8.44 0.33
C VAL A 374 -2.31 -9.38 1.41
N VAL A 375 -2.40 -9.01 2.68
CA VAL A 375 -1.87 -9.86 3.77
C VAL A 375 -2.72 -11.09 4.01
N ALA A 376 -4.03 -11.03 3.81
CA ALA A 376 -4.93 -12.18 3.85
C ALA A 376 -4.63 -13.24 2.78
N ASN A 377 -4.09 -12.80 1.63
CA ASN A 377 -3.73 -13.68 0.52
C ASN A 377 -2.24 -14.04 0.47
N ALA A 378 -1.44 -13.51 1.38
CA ALA A 378 -0.02 -13.81 1.46
C ALA A 378 0.22 -15.24 1.97
N GLY A 379 1.19 -15.91 1.38
CA GLY A 379 1.56 -17.28 1.75
C GLY A 379 0.59 -18.35 1.26
N LYS A 380 -0.52 -18.00 0.63
CA LYS A 380 -1.43 -18.99 0.04
C LYS A 380 -0.77 -19.66 -1.16
N THR A 381 -0.83 -20.98 -1.18
CA THR A 381 -0.37 -21.78 -2.33
C THR A 381 -1.21 -21.51 -3.58
N GLY A 382 -0.70 -21.89 -4.75
CA GLY A 382 -1.48 -21.79 -6.00
C GLY A 382 -2.83 -22.53 -5.93
N SER A 383 -2.85 -23.67 -5.26
CA SER A 383 -4.05 -24.49 -5.06
C SER A 383 -5.04 -23.79 -4.11
N GLU A 384 -4.58 -23.15 -3.04
CA GLU A 384 -5.46 -22.41 -2.11
C GLU A 384 -6.04 -21.17 -2.77
N LYS A 385 -5.27 -20.44 -3.57
CA LYS A 385 -5.78 -19.32 -4.37
C LYS A 385 -6.88 -19.78 -5.35
N GLN A 386 -6.71 -20.94 -5.96
CA GLN A 386 -7.68 -21.51 -6.88
C GLN A 386 -8.97 -21.92 -6.16
N LEU A 387 -8.86 -22.52 -4.97
CA LEU A 387 -10.01 -22.82 -4.09
C LEU A 387 -10.79 -21.55 -3.76
N ASP A 388 -10.12 -20.48 -3.35
CA ASP A 388 -10.75 -19.20 -2.99
C ASP A 388 -11.48 -18.54 -4.18
N ILE A 389 -10.85 -18.52 -5.36
CA ILE A 389 -11.45 -17.94 -6.56
C ILE A 389 -12.73 -18.72 -6.95
N ILE A 390 -12.67 -20.04 -6.90
CA ILE A 390 -13.82 -20.89 -7.23
C ILE A 390 -14.92 -20.73 -6.19
N TYR A 391 -14.58 -20.69 -4.91
CA TYR A 391 -15.54 -20.43 -3.83
C TYR A 391 -16.23 -19.07 -3.99
N LYS A 392 -15.50 -17.98 -4.21
CA LYS A 392 -16.07 -16.65 -4.47
C LYS A 392 -17.02 -16.63 -5.67
N THR A 393 -16.72 -17.41 -6.71
CA THR A 393 -17.62 -17.56 -7.87
C THR A 393 -18.91 -18.27 -7.52
N ILE A 394 -18.83 -19.31 -6.69
CA ILE A 394 -20.02 -20.03 -6.21
C ILE A 394 -20.85 -19.13 -5.27
N GLN A 395 -20.20 -18.38 -4.40
CA GLN A 395 -20.83 -17.49 -3.43
C GLN A 395 -21.61 -16.33 -4.08
N ARG A 396 -21.13 -15.81 -5.21
CA ARG A 396 -21.81 -14.74 -5.98
C ARG A 396 -23.09 -15.19 -6.67
N SER A 397 -23.35 -16.49 -6.74
CA SER A 397 -24.51 -17.04 -7.44
C SER A 397 -25.58 -17.53 -6.46
N THR A 398 -26.70 -16.81 -6.39
CA THR A 398 -27.87 -17.22 -5.57
C THR A 398 -28.56 -18.48 -6.10
N GLU A 399 -28.48 -18.73 -7.42
CA GLU A 399 -29.06 -19.91 -8.08
C GLU A 399 -28.15 -21.14 -8.08
N GLY A 400 -26.92 -20.97 -7.53
CA GLY A 400 -25.88 -21.98 -7.55
C GLY A 400 -25.20 -22.13 -8.92
N VAL A 401 -24.00 -22.68 -8.95
CA VAL A 401 -23.16 -22.83 -10.13
C VAL A 401 -23.07 -24.31 -10.54
N LEU A 402 -23.21 -24.60 -11.83
CA LEU A 402 -23.02 -25.94 -12.35
C LEU A 402 -21.54 -26.34 -12.28
N ARG A 403 -21.25 -27.59 -11.82
CA ARG A 403 -19.88 -28.14 -11.79
C ARG A 403 -19.19 -28.03 -13.16
N SER A 404 -19.92 -28.32 -14.24
CA SER A 404 -19.40 -28.21 -15.61
C SER A 404 -18.96 -26.78 -15.97
N ARG A 405 -19.70 -25.78 -15.49
CA ARG A 405 -19.39 -24.36 -15.73
C ARG A 405 -18.13 -23.94 -14.96
N VAL A 406 -17.95 -24.43 -13.74
CA VAL A 406 -16.70 -24.23 -12.98
C VAL A 406 -15.52 -24.84 -13.74
N MET A 407 -15.67 -26.10 -14.22
CA MET A 407 -14.62 -26.75 -15.01
C MET A 407 -14.25 -25.96 -16.27
N GLN A 408 -15.24 -25.45 -17.00
CA GLN A 408 -15.02 -24.67 -18.21
C GLN A 408 -14.36 -23.32 -17.94
N ASN A 409 -14.88 -22.58 -16.98
CA ASN A 409 -14.40 -21.23 -16.66
C ASN A 409 -12.96 -21.21 -16.15
N TYR A 410 -12.56 -22.27 -15.43
CA TYR A 410 -11.23 -22.37 -14.82
C TYR A 410 -10.33 -23.40 -15.49
N HIS A 411 -10.72 -23.92 -16.66
CA HIS A 411 -9.96 -24.90 -17.45
C HIS A 411 -9.50 -26.11 -16.63
N LEU A 412 -10.36 -26.62 -15.74
CA LEU A 412 -10.04 -27.72 -14.84
C LEU A 412 -10.28 -29.07 -15.52
N THR A 413 -9.39 -30.01 -15.25
CA THR A 413 -9.67 -31.43 -15.48
C THR A 413 -10.71 -31.92 -14.47
N ALA A 414 -11.36 -33.05 -14.78
CA ALA A 414 -12.36 -33.65 -13.87
C ALA A 414 -11.76 -33.96 -12.49
N ARG A 415 -10.49 -34.41 -12.45
CA ARG A 415 -9.77 -34.75 -11.22
C ARG A 415 -9.47 -33.53 -10.35
N GLU A 416 -9.03 -32.43 -10.96
CA GLU A 416 -8.80 -31.16 -10.26
C GLU A 416 -10.09 -30.57 -9.71
N ALA A 417 -11.16 -30.58 -10.52
CA ALA A 417 -12.47 -30.12 -10.07
C ALA A 417 -12.99 -30.96 -8.89
N ASP A 418 -12.86 -32.29 -8.95
CA ASP A 418 -13.27 -33.15 -7.86
C ASP A 418 -12.49 -32.87 -6.57
N TRP A 419 -11.19 -32.71 -6.66
CA TRP A 419 -10.35 -32.35 -5.51
C TRP A 419 -10.74 -31.02 -4.89
N ILE A 420 -10.89 -29.97 -5.72
CA ILE A 420 -11.28 -28.63 -5.28
C ILE A 420 -12.66 -28.66 -4.61
N LEU A 421 -13.65 -29.21 -5.29
CA LEU A 421 -15.03 -29.23 -4.79
C LEU A 421 -15.20 -30.12 -3.56
N GLN A 422 -14.45 -31.22 -3.48
CA GLN A 422 -14.42 -32.05 -2.28
C GLN A 422 -13.77 -31.31 -1.12
N THR A 423 -12.71 -30.55 -1.36
CA THR A 423 -12.04 -29.76 -0.34
C THR A 423 -12.97 -28.65 0.19
N LEU A 424 -13.66 -27.91 -0.70
CA LEU A 424 -14.62 -26.89 -0.31
C LEU A 424 -15.81 -27.46 0.47
N ASP A 425 -16.31 -28.63 0.08
CA ASP A 425 -17.40 -29.34 0.76
C ASP A 425 -16.97 -29.84 2.15
N GLN A 426 -15.76 -30.42 2.28
CA GLN A 426 -15.20 -30.86 3.56
C GLN A 426 -14.92 -29.69 4.52
N ARG A 427 -14.62 -28.50 3.99
CA ARG A 427 -14.49 -27.26 4.77
C ARG A 427 -15.86 -26.68 5.16
N GLY A 428 -16.96 -27.23 4.67
CA GLY A 428 -18.32 -26.74 4.92
C GLY A 428 -18.67 -25.44 4.19
N LEU A 429 -17.85 -25.03 3.22
CA LEU A 429 -18.03 -23.79 2.47
C LEU A 429 -19.08 -23.87 1.38
N ILE A 430 -19.24 -25.05 0.79
CA ILE A 430 -20.25 -25.29 -0.25
C ILE A 430 -21.13 -26.49 0.09
N ARG A 431 -22.31 -26.51 -0.53
CA ARG A 431 -23.21 -27.65 -0.57
C ARG A 431 -23.35 -28.11 -2.02
N ARG A 432 -23.16 -29.42 -2.24
CA ARG A 432 -23.28 -30.08 -3.55
C ARG A 432 -24.67 -30.71 -3.69
N VAL A 433 -25.43 -30.32 -4.69
CA VAL A 433 -26.76 -30.86 -4.99
C VAL A 433 -26.72 -31.56 -6.34
N LYS A 434 -27.02 -32.86 -6.36
CA LYS A 434 -27.09 -33.63 -7.59
C LYS A 434 -28.55 -33.71 -8.06
N ASP A 435 -28.77 -33.39 -9.33
CA ASP A 435 -30.05 -33.58 -10.01
C ASP A 435 -29.80 -34.37 -11.32
N GLY A 436 -30.07 -35.65 -11.25
CA GLY A 436 -29.76 -36.58 -12.34
C GLY A 436 -28.27 -36.62 -12.68
N LYS A 437 -27.93 -36.22 -13.92
CA LYS A 437 -26.53 -36.16 -14.41
C LYS A 437 -25.85 -34.82 -14.12
N THR A 438 -26.56 -33.84 -13.58
CA THR A 438 -26.05 -32.51 -13.29
C THR A 438 -25.74 -32.36 -11.81
N GLU A 439 -24.65 -31.63 -11.51
CA GLU A 439 -24.26 -31.27 -10.16
C GLU A 439 -24.22 -29.76 -10.04
N ARG A 440 -24.95 -29.22 -9.05
CA ARG A 440 -25.02 -27.79 -8.77
C ARG A 440 -24.43 -27.51 -7.40
N LEU A 441 -23.65 -26.44 -7.32
CA LEU A 441 -22.86 -26.02 -6.17
C LEU A 441 -23.46 -24.75 -5.59
N PHE A 442 -23.71 -24.74 -4.30
CA PHE A 442 -24.25 -23.59 -3.57
C PHE A 442 -23.27 -23.24 -2.44
N ALA A 443 -23.03 -21.98 -2.20
CA ALA A 443 -22.34 -21.57 -1.00
C ALA A 443 -23.21 -21.84 0.23
N THR A 444 -22.58 -22.28 1.32
CA THR A 444 -23.28 -22.55 2.59
C THR A 444 -23.73 -21.24 3.24
N TYR A 445 -22.96 -20.16 3.03
CA TYR A 445 -23.33 -18.81 3.44
C TYR A 445 -23.45 -17.93 2.18
N VAL A 446 -24.67 -17.51 1.89
CA VAL A 446 -24.95 -16.53 0.83
C VAL A 446 -24.87 -15.14 1.49
N ARG A 447 -24.07 -14.25 0.93
CA ARG A 447 -24.13 -12.84 1.30
C ARG A 447 -25.53 -12.31 0.96
N SER A 448 -26.28 -11.87 1.97
CA SER A 448 -27.50 -11.09 1.80
C SER A 448 -27.18 -9.69 1.33
#